data_1f98eb018f5b020c19eb2c85d3678913
#
_entry.id   1f98eb018f5b020c19eb2c85d3678913
#
_cell.length_a   1.000
_cell.length_b   1.000
_cell.length_c   1.000
_cell.angle_alpha   90.00
_cell.angle_beta   90.00
_cell.angle_gamma   90.00
#
_symmetry.space_group_name_H-M   'P 1'
#
loop_
_entity.id
_entity.type
_entity.pdbx_description
1 polymer ?
#
loop_
_entity_poly.entity_id
_entity_poly.type
_entity_poly.pdbx_seq_one_letter_code
_entity_poly.pdbx_strand_id
1 'polypeptide(L)'
;MKVSAFLKLGLLLSAGPVLGVLATISSNAQTAADAAQSAQSIPVDAQQLFAYLKAENYKSFTAQESVRHPSAGPHTRVGNDVRVYMNAALDDSLASGADQHPAGAGVVKEMFAKDGKLRGWAVAVKTEADSQDGNGWYWYEVKSTTDNSNPGAAANGGARCTGCHAAGQDFVLSAYPLN
;
A
#
# COMPACT_ATOMS: atom_id res chain seq x y z
N MET A 1 -82.75 -4.92 15.25
CA MET A 1 -81.63 -4.42 14.42
C MET A 1 -80.82 -3.47 15.28
N LYS A 2 -79.60 -3.87 15.69
CA LYS A 2 -78.74 -3.06 16.57
C LYS A 2 -77.47 -2.75 15.79
N VAL A 3 -77.16 -1.47 15.63
CA VAL A 3 -75.97 -0.96 14.98
C VAL A 3 -74.96 -0.60 16.09
N SER A 4 -73.83 -1.31 16.11
CA SER A 4 -72.72 -1.02 17.04
C SER A 4 -71.70 -0.11 16.36
N ALA A 5 -71.44 1.05 16.94
CA ALA A 5 -70.38 1.96 16.56
C ALA A 5 -69.06 1.58 17.17
N PHE A 6 -68.00 1.31 16.39
CA PHE A 6 -66.63 1.15 16.86
C PHE A 6 -65.88 2.48 16.89
N LEU A 7 -65.49 2.87 18.10
CA LEU A 7 -64.67 4.04 18.35
C LEU A 7 -63.19 3.67 18.04
N LYS A 8 -62.60 4.34 17.07
CA LYS A 8 -61.15 4.23 16.77
C LYS A 8 -60.38 5.21 17.63
N LEU A 9 -59.63 4.69 18.60
CA LEU A 9 -58.65 5.44 19.41
C LEU A 9 -57.35 5.59 18.59
N GLY A 10 -57.05 6.78 18.13
CA GLY A 10 -55.81 7.09 17.42
C GLY A 10 -54.68 7.33 18.40
N LEU A 11 -53.65 6.44 18.36
CA LEU A 11 -52.44 6.61 19.12
C LEU A 11 -51.44 7.47 18.30
N LEU A 12 -51.22 8.72 18.70
CA LEU A 12 -50.20 9.60 18.15
C LEU A 12 -48.84 9.20 18.75
N LEU A 13 -48.03 8.49 17.98
CA LEU A 13 -46.59 8.35 18.28
C LEU A 13 -45.85 9.60 17.79
N SER A 14 -45.32 10.37 18.73
CA SER A 14 -44.39 11.45 18.47
C SER A 14 -43.03 10.87 18.09
N ALA A 15 -42.69 10.92 16.81
CA ALA A 15 -41.32 10.61 16.36
C ALA A 15 -40.38 11.78 16.71
N GLY A 16 -39.60 11.64 17.76
CA GLY A 16 -38.53 12.57 18.10
C GLY A 16 -37.32 12.41 17.15
N PRO A 17 -36.47 13.46 17.01
CA PRO A 17 -35.38 13.47 16.02
C PRO A 17 -34.17 12.66 16.51
N VAL A 18 -34.06 11.40 16.12
CA VAL A 18 -32.88 10.56 16.38
C VAL A 18 -31.92 10.51 15.17
N LEU A 19 -32.27 11.12 14.03
CA LEU A 19 -31.49 11.03 12.81
C LEU A 19 -30.18 11.85 12.75
N GLY A 20 -29.93 12.78 13.67
CA GLY A 20 -28.78 13.70 13.55
C GLY A 20 -27.42 13.12 14.00
N VAL A 21 -27.41 12.15 14.93
CA VAL A 21 -26.17 11.67 15.56
C VAL A 21 -25.47 10.57 14.72
N LEU A 22 -26.21 9.75 14.01
CA LEU A 22 -25.65 8.68 13.18
C LEU A 22 -24.90 9.19 11.95
N ALA A 23 -25.33 10.30 11.34
CA ALA A 23 -24.70 10.87 10.16
C ALA A 23 -23.31 11.49 10.45
N THR A 24 -23.12 12.09 11.62
CA THR A 24 -21.84 12.72 12.02
C THR A 24 -20.78 11.69 12.37
N ILE A 25 -21.15 10.57 12.97
CA ILE A 25 -20.21 9.49 13.29
C ILE A 25 -19.71 8.82 12.01
N SER A 26 -20.58 8.60 11.03
CA SER A 26 -20.20 7.99 9.74
C SER A 26 -19.24 8.86 8.94
N SER A 27 -19.43 10.18 8.91
CA SER A 27 -18.55 11.09 8.17
C SER A 27 -17.15 11.20 8.80
N ASN A 28 -17.05 11.17 10.12
CA ASN A 28 -15.75 11.21 10.79
C ASN A 28 -14.97 9.90 10.63
N ALA A 29 -15.63 8.75 10.61
CA ALA A 29 -15.01 7.46 10.35
C ALA A 29 -14.51 7.35 8.90
N GLN A 30 -15.28 7.86 7.94
CA GLN A 30 -14.88 7.88 6.52
C GLN A 30 -13.68 8.79 6.31
N THR A 31 -13.65 10.00 6.84
CA THR A 31 -12.51 10.91 6.70
C THR A 31 -11.24 10.37 7.35
N ALA A 32 -11.34 9.65 8.47
CA ALA A 32 -10.20 8.99 9.11
C ALA A 32 -9.69 7.81 8.26
N ALA A 33 -10.58 7.02 7.66
CA ALA A 33 -10.21 5.95 6.77
C ALA A 33 -9.54 6.46 5.48
N ASP A 34 -10.07 7.53 4.88
CA ASP A 34 -9.51 8.16 3.68
C ASP A 34 -8.13 8.77 3.97
N ALA A 35 -7.93 9.36 5.15
CA ALA A 35 -6.63 9.87 5.60
C ALA A 35 -5.61 8.75 5.85
N ALA A 36 -6.04 7.64 6.45
CA ALA A 36 -5.20 6.46 6.65
C ALA A 36 -4.81 5.80 5.32
N GLN A 37 -5.74 5.71 4.38
CA GLN A 37 -5.50 5.22 3.02
C GLN A 37 -4.51 6.12 2.26
N SER A 38 -4.68 7.44 2.37
CA SER A 38 -3.76 8.42 1.76
C SER A 38 -2.34 8.32 2.35
N ALA A 39 -2.20 8.09 3.65
CA ALA A 39 -0.91 7.91 4.32
C ALA A 39 -0.18 6.63 3.85
N GLN A 40 -0.92 5.61 3.40
CA GLN A 40 -0.38 4.35 2.87
C GLN A 40 -0.14 4.38 1.36
N SER A 41 -0.55 5.45 0.65
CA SER A 41 -0.38 5.58 -0.79
C SER A 41 1.07 5.91 -1.14
N ILE A 42 1.65 5.13 -2.05
CA ILE A 42 2.99 5.34 -2.59
C ILE A 42 2.87 6.07 -3.93
N PRO A 43 3.51 7.23 -4.13
CA PRO A 43 3.48 7.91 -5.41
C PRO A 43 4.10 7.09 -6.55
N VAL A 44 3.56 7.24 -7.77
CA VAL A 44 4.06 6.59 -8.99
C VAL A 44 4.65 7.57 -10.00
N ASP A 45 5.04 8.73 -9.53
CA ASP A 45 5.87 9.72 -10.24
C ASP A 45 7.26 9.76 -9.62
N ALA A 46 8.32 9.74 -10.40
CA ALA A 46 9.69 9.61 -9.92
C ALA A 46 10.13 10.72 -8.97
N GLN A 47 9.69 11.97 -9.19
CA GLN A 47 10.06 13.11 -8.34
C GLN A 47 9.30 13.10 -7.03
N GLN A 48 7.99 12.85 -7.10
CA GLN A 48 7.13 12.74 -5.92
C GLN A 48 7.52 11.54 -5.06
N LEU A 49 7.82 10.39 -5.71
CA LEU A 49 8.28 9.20 -5.01
C LEU A 49 9.61 9.41 -4.31
N PHE A 50 10.57 10.07 -4.96
CA PHE A 50 11.84 10.38 -4.31
C PHE A 50 11.69 11.28 -3.09
N ALA A 51 10.84 12.32 -3.18
CA ALA A 51 10.50 13.18 -2.04
C ALA A 51 9.82 12.39 -0.91
N TYR A 52 8.88 11.51 -1.24
CA TYR A 52 8.19 10.61 -0.32
C TYR A 52 9.18 9.68 0.44
N LEU A 53 10.14 9.10 -0.30
CA LEU A 53 11.17 8.20 0.27
C LEU A 53 12.14 8.96 1.18
N LYS A 54 12.55 10.17 0.78
CA LYS A 54 13.40 11.05 1.61
C LYS A 54 12.72 11.51 2.89
N ALA A 55 11.41 11.73 2.85
CA ALA A 55 10.61 12.05 4.03
C ALA A 55 10.32 10.83 4.91
N GLU A 56 10.78 9.64 4.52
CA GLU A 56 10.61 8.37 5.23
C GLU A 56 9.14 7.97 5.48
N ASN A 57 8.21 8.45 4.64
CA ASN A 57 6.76 8.23 4.82
C ASN A 57 6.39 6.74 4.87
N TYR A 58 7.12 5.88 4.13
CA TYR A 58 6.93 4.42 4.12
C TYR A 58 7.23 3.76 5.48
N LYS A 59 7.95 4.42 6.39
CA LYS A 59 8.23 3.90 7.74
C LYS A 59 6.99 3.87 8.64
N SER A 60 5.91 4.50 8.21
CA SER A 60 4.59 4.40 8.86
C SER A 60 3.85 3.09 8.53
N PHE A 61 4.34 2.28 7.59
CA PHE A 61 3.73 1.00 7.25
C PHE A 61 3.85 0.02 8.42
N THR A 62 2.75 -0.69 8.70
CA THR A 62 2.70 -1.67 9.79
C THR A 62 3.46 -2.94 9.46
N ALA A 63 3.41 -3.39 8.20
CA ALA A 63 4.15 -4.53 7.71
C ALA A 63 5.58 -4.10 7.33
N GLN A 64 6.54 -4.47 8.17
CA GLN A 64 7.96 -4.16 7.96
C GLN A 64 8.85 -5.24 8.58
N GLU A 65 10.01 -5.49 7.98
CA GLU A 65 11.02 -6.33 8.59
C GLU A 65 11.56 -5.69 9.86
N SER A 66 11.70 -6.48 10.91
CA SER A 66 12.24 -6.01 12.20
C SER A 66 13.72 -5.72 12.13
N VAL A 67 14.46 -6.47 11.29
CA VAL A 67 15.91 -6.38 11.12
C VAL A 67 16.30 -6.31 9.64
N ARG A 68 17.49 -5.80 9.37
CA ARG A 68 18.13 -5.88 8.05
C ARG A 68 18.65 -7.28 7.81
N HIS A 69 18.68 -7.69 6.55
CA HIS A 69 19.23 -8.97 6.13
C HIS A 69 20.00 -8.85 4.81
N PRO A 70 20.94 -9.76 4.50
CA PRO A 70 21.65 -9.76 3.24
C PRO A 70 20.71 -9.84 2.04
N SER A 71 20.94 -9.04 1.01
CA SER A 71 20.17 -9.08 -0.22
C SER A 71 20.44 -10.37 -0.98
N ALA A 72 19.36 -11.06 -1.37
CA ALA A 72 19.44 -12.23 -2.26
C ALA A 72 19.46 -11.85 -3.76
N GLY A 73 19.17 -10.57 -4.09
CA GLY A 73 19.00 -10.11 -5.48
C GLY A 73 20.00 -9.01 -5.89
N PRO A 74 19.92 -8.53 -7.15
CA PRO A 74 20.88 -7.61 -7.74
C PRO A 74 20.69 -6.13 -7.33
N HIS A 75 19.70 -5.79 -6.49
CA HIS A 75 19.43 -4.43 -6.07
C HIS A 75 20.60 -3.78 -5.33
N THR A 76 21.37 -4.57 -4.60
CA THR A 76 22.61 -4.13 -3.97
C THR A 76 23.75 -5.10 -4.30
N ARG A 77 24.98 -4.80 -3.85
CA ARG A 77 26.10 -5.73 -4.00
C ARG A 77 25.91 -6.91 -3.04
N VAL A 78 26.39 -8.07 -3.42
CA VAL A 78 26.43 -9.27 -2.56
C VAL A 78 27.04 -8.93 -1.20
N GLY A 79 26.37 -9.32 -0.12
CA GLY A 79 26.77 -9.05 1.25
C GLY A 79 26.38 -7.67 1.79
N ASN A 80 25.66 -6.86 1.03
CA ASN A 80 25.01 -5.65 1.53
C ASN A 80 23.59 -5.98 1.97
N ASP A 81 23.11 -5.25 2.98
CA ASP A 81 21.81 -5.49 3.57
C ASP A 81 20.68 -4.74 2.84
N VAL A 82 19.48 -5.25 3.03
CA VAL A 82 18.21 -4.64 2.67
C VAL A 82 17.25 -4.70 3.85
N ARG A 83 16.16 -3.92 3.77
CA ARG A 83 15.01 -3.98 4.67
C ARG A 83 13.75 -3.68 3.89
N VAL A 84 12.70 -4.44 4.10
CA VAL A 84 11.45 -4.37 3.34
C VAL A 84 10.33 -3.81 4.20
N TYR A 85 9.49 -3.00 3.55
CA TYR A 85 8.26 -2.40 4.08
C TYR A 85 7.15 -2.63 3.07
N MET A 86 5.97 -3.04 3.53
CA MET A 86 4.78 -3.23 2.70
C MET A 86 3.65 -2.36 3.22
N ASN A 87 2.91 -1.71 2.31
CA ASN A 87 1.71 -1.00 2.72
C ASN A 87 0.56 -1.99 3.02
N ALA A 88 -0.49 -1.51 3.69
CA ALA A 88 -1.60 -2.36 4.11
C ALA A 88 -2.26 -3.11 2.94
N ALA A 89 -2.37 -2.48 1.75
CA ALA A 89 -2.98 -3.12 0.59
C ALA A 89 -2.20 -4.36 0.12
N LEU A 90 -0.86 -4.33 0.19
CA LEU A 90 -0.04 -5.50 -0.14
C LEU A 90 -0.05 -6.52 0.99
N ASP A 91 0.08 -6.08 2.24
CA ASP A 91 0.09 -6.94 3.42
C ASP A 91 -1.20 -7.77 3.52
N ASP A 92 -2.36 -7.12 3.46
CA ASP A 92 -3.68 -7.78 3.50
C ASP A 92 -3.86 -8.75 2.33
N SER A 93 -3.38 -8.40 1.13
CA SER A 93 -3.46 -9.24 -0.05
C SER A 93 -2.62 -10.51 0.10
N LEU A 94 -1.39 -10.39 0.60
CA LEU A 94 -0.52 -11.54 0.88
C LEU A 94 -1.08 -12.40 2.02
N ALA A 95 -1.60 -11.79 3.08
CA ALA A 95 -2.23 -12.50 4.21
C ALA A 95 -3.45 -13.32 3.77
N SER A 96 -4.21 -12.83 2.80
CA SER A 96 -5.37 -13.55 2.25
C SER A 96 -5.00 -14.65 1.26
N GLY A 97 -3.73 -14.74 0.84
CA GLY A 97 -3.27 -15.67 -0.20
C GLY A 97 -3.81 -15.36 -1.60
N ALA A 98 -4.10 -14.08 -1.88
CA ALA A 98 -4.64 -13.67 -3.19
C ALA A 98 -3.63 -13.92 -4.32
N ASP A 99 -4.07 -14.50 -5.42
CA ASP A 99 -3.23 -14.75 -6.60
C ASP A 99 -2.74 -13.46 -7.27
N GLN A 100 -3.53 -12.39 -7.18
CA GLN A 100 -3.21 -11.06 -7.69
C GLN A 100 -3.42 -10.00 -6.60
N HIS A 101 -2.52 -9.03 -6.54
CA HIS A 101 -2.61 -7.92 -5.61
C HIS A 101 -3.49 -6.79 -6.16
N PRO A 102 -4.19 -6.01 -5.31
CA PRO A 102 -5.00 -4.88 -5.76
C PRO A 102 -4.12 -3.72 -6.25
N ALA A 103 -4.68 -2.85 -7.10
CA ALA A 103 -4.07 -1.57 -7.41
C ALA A 103 -3.83 -0.78 -6.12
N GLY A 104 -2.68 -0.11 -6.02
CA GLY A 104 -2.21 0.55 -4.80
C GLY A 104 -1.38 -0.34 -3.86
N ALA A 105 -1.37 -1.67 -4.04
CA ALA A 105 -0.44 -2.54 -3.31
C ALA A 105 1.00 -2.13 -3.60
N GLY A 106 1.83 -2.05 -2.57
CA GLY A 106 3.19 -1.57 -2.79
C GLY A 106 4.20 -1.99 -1.73
N VAL A 107 5.44 -2.11 -2.18
CA VAL A 107 6.59 -2.50 -1.38
C VAL A 107 7.72 -1.50 -1.57
N VAL A 108 8.35 -1.12 -0.47
CA VAL A 108 9.58 -0.31 -0.43
C VAL A 108 10.70 -1.15 0.16
N LYS A 109 11.81 -1.24 -0.55
CA LYS A 109 13.04 -1.90 -0.09
C LYS A 109 14.12 -0.86 0.12
N GLU A 110 14.58 -0.68 1.35
CA GLU A 110 15.81 0.04 1.66
C GLU A 110 17.02 -0.76 1.21
N MET A 111 17.99 -0.10 0.60
CA MET A 111 19.26 -0.71 0.20
C MET A 111 20.40 -0.05 0.97
N PHE A 112 21.21 -0.85 1.66
CA PHE A 112 22.31 -0.35 2.47
C PHE A 112 23.67 -0.58 1.79
N ALA A 113 24.62 0.28 2.09
CA ALA A 113 26.01 0.09 1.75
C ALA A 113 26.69 -0.83 2.79
N LYS A 114 27.90 -1.30 2.49
CA LYS A 114 28.66 -2.20 3.39
C LYS A 114 28.95 -1.56 4.77
N ASP A 115 29.01 -0.23 4.85
CA ASP A 115 29.16 0.52 6.10
C ASP A 115 27.85 0.70 6.87
N GLY A 116 26.76 0.10 6.40
CA GLY A 116 25.45 0.15 7.03
C GLY A 116 24.65 1.43 6.74
N LYS A 117 25.17 2.37 5.93
CA LYS A 117 24.43 3.58 5.57
C LYS A 117 23.39 3.28 4.49
N LEU A 118 22.23 3.92 4.60
CA LEU A 118 21.22 3.88 3.56
C LEU A 118 21.78 4.46 2.27
N ARG A 119 21.69 3.69 1.18
CA ARG A 119 22.24 4.04 -0.12
C ARG A 119 21.17 4.43 -1.13
N GLY A 120 19.95 3.94 -0.97
CA GLY A 120 18.86 4.18 -1.89
C GLY A 120 17.71 3.21 -1.66
N TRP A 121 16.80 3.17 -2.62
CA TRP A 121 15.56 2.38 -2.51
C TRP A 121 15.24 1.66 -3.82
N ALA A 122 14.58 0.52 -3.70
CA ALA A 122 13.85 -0.14 -4.78
C ALA A 122 12.38 -0.23 -4.36
N VAL A 123 11.48 0.15 -5.26
CA VAL A 123 10.04 0.24 -4.99
C VAL A 123 9.28 -0.42 -6.12
N ALA A 124 8.22 -1.15 -5.78
CA ALA A 124 7.22 -1.63 -6.72
C ALA A 124 5.84 -1.23 -6.21
N VAL A 125 5.02 -0.66 -7.09
CA VAL A 125 3.64 -0.26 -6.81
C VAL A 125 2.74 -0.79 -7.89
N LYS A 126 1.71 -1.53 -7.54
CA LYS A 126 0.70 -2.00 -8.48
C LYS A 126 -0.19 -0.83 -8.89
N THR A 127 -0.24 -0.54 -10.18
CA THR A 127 -0.99 0.58 -10.76
C THR A 127 -2.30 0.15 -11.38
N GLU A 128 -2.39 -1.13 -11.80
CA GLU A 128 -3.55 -1.71 -12.47
C GLU A 128 -4.00 -2.98 -11.73
N ALA A 129 -5.27 -3.32 -11.80
CA ALA A 129 -5.80 -4.56 -11.21
C ALA A 129 -5.21 -5.81 -11.87
N ASP A 130 -4.99 -5.77 -13.21
CA ASP A 130 -4.30 -6.79 -13.97
C ASP A 130 -2.81 -6.46 -14.05
N SER A 131 -1.96 -7.44 -13.80
CA SER A 131 -0.50 -7.25 -13.85
C SER A 131 0.07 -7.14 -15.26
N GLN A 132 -0.64 -7.57 -16.30
CA GLN A 132 -0.25 -7.40 -17.71
C GLN A 132 1.23 -7.77 -17.96
N ASP A 133 1.66 -8.97 -17.52
CA ASP A 133 3.06 -9.42 -17.58
C ASP A 133 4.06 -8.45 -16.90
N GLY A 134 3.59 -7.76 -15.83
CA GLY A 134 4.36 -6.80 -15.04
C GLY A 134 4.21 -5.34 -15.49
N ASN A 135 3.48 -5.05 -16.60
CA ASN A 135 3.19 -3.67 -17.02
C ASN A 135 2.19 -2.97 -16.09
N GLY A 136 1.38 -3.71 -15.35
CA GLY A 136 0.50 -3.21 -14.29
C GLY A 136 1.22 -2.81 -13.02
N TRP A 137 2.55 -2.89 -12.99
CA TRP A 137 3.40 -2.48 -11.89
C TRP A 137 4.29 -1.32 -12.28
N TYR A 138 4.34 -0.26 -11.46
CA TYR A 138 5.32 0.81 -11.53
C TYR A 138 6.57 0.38 -10.75
N TRP A 139 7.72 0.42 -11.40
CA TRP A 139 9.02 0.04 -10.86
C TRP A 139 9.89 1.27 -10.67
N TYR A 140 10.50 1.40 -9.51
CA TYR A 140 11.43 2.47 -9.23
C TYR A 140 12.65 1.94 -8.49
N GLU A 141 13.84 2.31 -8.96
CA GLU A 141 15.10 2.02 -8.27
C GLU A 141 16.02 3.24 -8.34
N VAL A 142 16.47 3.73 -7.20
CA VAL A 142 17.48 4.78 -7.11
C VAL A 142 18.57 4.37 -6.13
N LYS A 143 19.85 4.49 -6.54
CA LYS A 143 21.04 4.14 -5.74
C LYS A 143 21.68 5.37 -5.12
N SER A 144 20.89 6.35 -4.75
CA SER A 144 21.28 7.59 -4.07
C SER A 144 20.16 8.06 -3.17
N THR A 145 20.50 8.63 -2.02
CA THR A 145 19.54 9.29 -1.12
C THR A 145 19.48 10.81 -1.33
N THR A 146 20.30 11.33 -2.22
CA THR A 146 20.43 12.79 -2.45
C THR A 146 20.17 13.20 -3.91
N ASP A 147 20.23 12.26 -4.84
CA ASP A 147 20.13 12.52 -6.28
C ASP A 147 19.17 11.53 -6.95
N ASN A 148 18.20 12.05 -7.71
CA ASN A 148 17.21 11.30 -8.49
C ASN A 148 17.30 11.64 -10.01
N SER A 149 18.39 12.23 -10.46
CA SER A 149 18.53 12.62 -11.87
C SER A 149 18.63 11.44 -12.83
N ASN A 150 19.07 10.27 -12.34
CA ASN A 150 19.24 9.06 -13.14
C ASN A 150 18.86 7.80 -12.36
N PRO A 151 17.56 7.54 -12.14
CA PRO A 151 17.10 6.31 -11.49
C PRO A 151 17.37 5.09 -12.37
N GLY A 152 17.65 3.95 -11.76
CA GLY A 152 17.86 2.67 -12.45
C GLY A 152 16.57 2.12 -13.06
N ALA A 153 15.41 2.51 -12.50
CA ALA A 153 14.06 2.26 -13.02
C ALA A 153 13.15 3.40 -12.56
N ALA A 154 12.20 3.82 -13.38
CA ALA A 154 11.14 4.78 -13.05
C ALA A 154 10.01 4.69 -14.11
N ALA A 155 9.38 3.54 -14.25
CA ALA A 155 8.32 3.31 -15.24
C ALA A 155 7.48 2.07 -14.89
N ASN A 156 6.33 1.95 -15.55
CA ASN A 156 5.57 0.72 -15.58
C ASN A 156 6.29 -0.34 -16.43
N GLY A 157 6.24 -1.59 -15.98
CA GLY A 157 6.86 -2.70 -16.69
C GLY A 157 8.39 -2.63 -16.74
N GLY A 158 8.94 -3.05 -17.85
CA GLY A 158 10.39 -3.06 -18.08
C GLY A 158 11.06 -4.41 -17.75
N ALA A 159 11.63 -5.04 -18.80
CA ALA A 159 12.21 -6.38 -18.73
C ALA A 159 13.28 -6.56 -17.63
N ARG A 160 13.99 -5.48 -17.27
CA ARG A 160 14.99 -5.49 -16.19
C ARG A 160 14.38 -5.84 -14.83
N CYS A 161 13.17 -5.38 -14.56
CA CYS A 161 12.45 -5.64 -13.30
C CYS A 161 11.60 -6.90 -13.44
N THR A 162 10.72 -6.93 -14.44
CA THR A 162 9.75 -8.00 -14.63
C THR A 162 10.41 -9.35 -14.88
N GLY A 163 11.56 -9.39 -15.57
CA GLY A 163 12.27 -10.63 -15.87
C GLY A 163 12.70 -11.45 -14.64
N CYS A 164 13.04 -10.78 -13.52
CA CYS A 164 13.32 -11.44 -12.26
C CYS A 164 12.05 -11.60 -11.40
N HIS A 165 11.22 -10.55 -11.34
CA HIS A 165 10.05 -10.50 -10.48
C HIS A 165 8.90 -11.41 -10.92
N ALA A 166 8.87 -11.84 -12.19
CA ALA A 166 7.89 -12.82 -12.71
C ALA A 166 7.90 -14.17 -11.96
N ALA A 167 8.97 -14.48 -11.22
CA ALA A 167 9.04 -15.69 -10.38
C ALA A 167 8.28 -15.54 -9.04
N GLY A 168 7.88 -14.33 -8.68
CA GLY A 168 7.15 -14.05 -7.45
C GLY A 168 5.64 -14.14 -7.63
N GLN A 169 4.92 -14.16 -6.50
CA GLN A 169 3.45 -14.08 -6.50
C GLN A 169 3.06 -12.69 -7.00
N ASP A 170 2.40 -12.65 -8.16
CA ASP A 170 2.04 -11.41 -8.82
C ASP A 170 3.19 -10.37 -8.83
N PHE A 171 4.40 -10.82 -9.20
CA PHE A 171 5.65 -10.03 -9.23
C PHE A 171 6.23 -9.63 -7.86
N VAL A 172 5.70 -10.10 -6.75
CA VAL A 172 6.26 -9.87 -5.40
C VAL A 172 7.16 -11.04 -5.01
N LEU A 173 8.46 -10.76 -4.80
CA LEU A 173 9.46 -11.77 -4.40
C LEU A 173 9.77 -11.76 -2.90
N SER A 174 9.28 -10.79 -2.16
CA SER A 174 9.53 -10.70 -0.71
C SER A 174 8.85 -11.87 0.00
N ALA A 175 9.57 -12.49 0.94
CA ALA A 175 8.98 -13.52 1.78
C ALA A 175 7.82 -12.94 2.59
N TYR A 176 6.81 -13.76 2.86
CA TYR A 176 5.69 -13.40 3.69
C TYR A 176 5.43 -14.49 4.73
N PRO A 177 5.12 -14.16 6.01
CA PRO A 177 5.17 -12.81 6.58
C PRO A 177 6.59 -12.21 6.63
N LEU A 178 6.69 -10.89 6.75
CA LEU A 178 7.97 -10.21 6.96
C LEU A 178 8.51 -10.55 8.36
N ASN A 179 9.82 -10.84 8.47
CA ASN A 179 10.49 -11.26 9.70
C ASN A 179 10.97 -10.08 10.56
#